data_3661ab73471c94738a2cc03271099c95
#
_entry.id   3661ab73471c94738a2cc03271099c95
#
_cell.length_a   1.000
_cell.length_b   1.000
_cell.length_c   1.000
_cell.angle_alpha   90.00
_cell.angle_beta   90.00
_cell.angle_gamma   90.00
#
_symmetry.space_group_name_H-M   'P 1'
#
loop_
_entity.id
_entity.type
_entity.pdbx_description
1 polymer ?
#
loop_
_entity_poly.entity_id
_entity_poly.type
_entity_poly.pdbx_seq_one_letter_code
_entity_poly.pdbx_strand_id
1 'polypeptide(L)'
;MVISKKPLQIILAIAMALMPFVNHANSSKDSIRVVAHSATNTTEATPEEAHGHGEPKDLKSKINAYIAHHVLDAHEFSLFEDEATGKHYGFPLPIILWDKESGLHVFSSSKFNHGHDVAESNGSYYKLGHDEKIYKTDASGTLLGDEHHPENVKPIDLSITKAVFSMLLVAFLMFFLFKGLANSYVKNGGIASGIGRLFEPIVLYIRDDIAIPNIGEKHYKKYMSFLLTVFFFIWFLNIIGLTPLGINATGNITVTACLAIIVFLITNLTANKNYWGHIFWMPGVPTLMKFILAPIELLGVIIKPFSLMIRLYANIFAGHIVLMSLIALMFIFKSWLGSSLSFLLSFAISSIEILVALLQAYIFTMLSALFFGAAVEEHHHEGAEHH
;
A
#
# COMPACT_ATOMS: atom_id res chain seq x y z
N MET A 1 -20.57 12.57 -20.29
CA MET A 1 -19.86 12.61 -18.99
C MET A 1 -18.46 13.15 -19.23
N VAL A 2 -18.18 14.40 -18.87
CA VAL A 2 -16.86 15.00 -19.05
C VAL A 2 -16.02 14.64 -17.83
N ILE A 3 -15.14 13.67 -17.98
CA ILE A 3 -14.16 13.34 -16.93
C ILE A 3 -13.14 14.48 -16.94
N SER A 4 -13.23 15.37 -15.96
CA SER A 4 -12.29 16.49 -15.78
C SER A 4 -10.87 15.92 -15.58
N LYS A 5 -9.88 16.45 -16.29
CA LYS A 5 -8.46 16.08 -16.17
C LYS A 5 -7.83 16.49 -14.81
N LYS A 6 -8.50 17.42 -14.09
CA LYS A 6 -7.99 18.02 -12.86
C LYS A 6 -7.80 17.03 -11.67
N PRO A 7 -8.70 16.08 -11.38
CA PRO A 7 -8.50 15.21 -10.21
C PRO A 7 -7.33 14.24 -10.36
N LEU A 8 -7.06 13.75 -11.57
CA LEU A 8 -5.92 12.86 -11.80
C LEU A 8 -4.57 13.58 -11.62
N GLN A 9 -4.49 14.84 -12.05
CA GLN A 9 -3.29 15.66 -11.85
C GLN A 9 -3.06 15.97 -10.37
N ILE A 10 -4.13 16.20 -9.61
CA ILE A 10 -4.04 16.43 -8.15
C ILE A 10 -3.56 15.17 -7.45
N ILE A 11 -4.10 14.00 -7.79
CA ILE A 11 -3.70 12.72 -7.18
C ILE A 11 -2.24 12.40 -7.52
N LEU A 12 -1.82 12.62 -8.77
CA LEU A 12 -0.43 12.42 -9.18
C LEU A 12 0.51 13.40 -8.47
N ALA A 13 0.11 14.66 -8.31
CA ALA A 13 0.88 15.67 -7.58
C ALA A 13 0.97 15.34 -6.08
N ILE A 14 -0.13 14.88 -5.46
CA ILE A 14 -0.15 14.44 -4.07
C ILE A 14 0.69 13.18 -3.89
N ALA A 15 0.60 12.20 -4.78
CA ALA A 15 1.42 11.00 -4.76
C ALA A 15 2.92 11.34 -4.88
N MET A 16 3.29 12.25 -5.78
CA MET A 16 4.67 12.74 -5.88
C MET A 16 5.14 13.54 -4.66
N ALA A 17 4.28 14.39 -4.08
CA ALA A 17 4.61 15.15 -2.88
C ALA A 17 4.78 14.28 -1.63
N LEU A 18 4.16 13.09 -1.60
CA LEU A 18 4.24 12.13 -0.48
C LEU A 18 5.35 11.10 -0.64
N MET A 19 6.04 11.04 -1.80
CA MET A 19 7.20 10.15 -2.02
C MET A 19 8.26 10.23 -0.90
N PRO A 20 8.70 11.42 -0.42
CA PRO A 20 9.68 11.48 0.65
C PRO A 20 9.20 10.88 1.97
N PHE A 21 7.90 10.93 2.24
CA PHE A 21 7.34 10.34 3.46
C PHE A 21 7.26 8.81 3.37
N VAL A 22 7.04 8.24 2.18
CA VAL A 22 7.04 6.79 1.95
C VAL A 22 8.40 6.19 2.31
N ASN A 23 9.48 6.82 1.87
CA ASN A 23 10.84 6.34 2.13
C ASN A 23 11.30 6.57 3.59
N HIS A 24 10.72 7.57 4.29
CA HIS A 24 11.11 7.88 5.67
C HIS A 24 10.38 7.03 6.72
N ALA A 25 9.15 6.63 6.46
CA ALA A 25 8.31 5.89 7.41
C ALA A 25 8.55 4.38 7.44
N ASN A 26 9.36 3.84 6.52
CA ASN A 26 9.73 2.41 6.51
C ASN A 26 10.66 2.01 7.69
N SER A 27 10.67 2.83 8.76
CA SER A 27 11.45 2.65 9.99
C SER A 27 10.78 1.79 11.06
N SER A 28 9.60 1.24 10.80
CA SER A 28 8.87 0.50 11.83
C SER A 28 9.22 -0.99 11.81
N LYS A 29 10.42 -1.35 12.31
CA LYS A 29 10.80 -2.74 12.65
C LYS A 29 9.89 -3.35 13.73
N ASP A 30 9.21 -2.53 14.51
CA ASP A 30 8.31 -3.01 15.57
C ASP A 30 7.08 -3.74 15.01
N SER A 31 6.59 -3.34 13.82
CA SER A 31 5.46 -4.02 13.19
C SER A 31 5.83 -5.45 12.71
N ILE A 32 7.04 -5.63 12.19
CA ILE A 32 7.52 -6.95 11.74
C ILE A 32 7.83 -7.86 12.95
N ARG A 33 8.35 -7.30 14.03
CA ARG A 33 8.57 -8.03 15.28
C ARG A 33 7.28 -8.49 15.95
N VAL A 34 6.25 -7.64 16.00
CA VAL A 34 4.95 -7.99 16.57
C VAL A 34 4.28 -9.11 15.77
N VAL A 35 4.33 -9.06 14.44
CA VAL A 35 3.73 -10.11 13.60
C VAL A 35 4.56 -11.40 13.65
N ALA A 36 5.89 -11.32 13.66
CA ALA A 36 6.76 -12.50 13.83
C ALA A 36 6.60 -13.15 15.20
N HIS A 37 6.45 -12.36 16.28
CA HIS A 37 6.15 -12.89 17.63
C HIS A 37 4.73 -13.47 17.73
N SER A 38 3.73 -12.86 17.09
CA SER A 38 2.36 -13.44 17.07
C SER A 38 2.29 -14.74 16.29
N ALA A 39 3.08 -14.88 15.23
CA ALA A 39 3.12 -16.15 14.47
C ALA A 39 3.88 -17.28 15.20
N THR A 40 4.81 -16.92 16.12
CA THR A 40 5.55 -17.90 16.91
C THR A 40 4.88 -18.30 18.20
N ASN A 41 3.99 -17.48 18.76
CA ASN A 41 3.32 -17.78 20.06
C ASN A 41 2.08 -18.68 19.97
N THR A 42 1.72 -19.15 18.77
CA THR A 42 0.60 -20.12 18.61
C THR A 42 1.06 -21.59 18.63
N THR A 43 2.33 -21.90 18.93
CA THR A 43 2.80 -23.28 19.02
C THR A 43 3.82 -23.43 20.16
N GLU A 44 3.42 -23.15 21.40
CA GLU A 44 4.06 -23.73 22.58
C GLU A 44 3.30 -25.01 22.98
N ALA A 45 3.69 -26.10 22.38
CA ALA A 45 3.52 -27.42 22.97
C ALA A 45 4.92 -27.91 23.40
N THR A 46 5.01 -28.28 24.64
CA THR A 46 6.11 -28.84 25.46
C THR A 46 7.23 -29.54 24.69
N PRO A 47 8.50 -29.38 25.11
CA PRO A 47 9.63 -30.07 24.49
C PRO A 47 9.79 -31.48 25.08
N GLU A 48 9.56 -32.52 24.28
CA GLU A 48 10.18 -33.82 24.49
C GLU A 48 11.48 -33.89 23.70
N GLU A 49 12.54 -34.27 24.41
CA GLU A 49 13.90 -34.44 23.91
C GLU A 49 13.94 -35.53 22.83
N ALA A 50 14.40 -35.21 21.64
CA ALA A 50 14.90 -36.18 20.69
C ALA A 50 16.18 -35.66 20.03
N HIS A 51 17.28 -36.31 20.35
CA HIS A 51 18.57 -36.16 19.69
C HIS A 51 18.51 -36.49 18.20
N GLY A 52 19.12 -35.65 17.35
CA GLY A 52 19.54 -36.06 16.04
C GLY A 52 19.42 -34.99 14.92
N HIS A 53 20.59 -34.62 14.40
CA HIS A 53 20.90 -33.95 13.12
C HIS A 53 20.73 -32.40 13.02
N GLY A 54 21.91 -31.76 13.03
CA GLY A 54 22.07 -30.31 12.89
C GLY A 54 21.89 -29.82 11.45
N GLU A 55 20.65 -29.71 10.96
CA GLU A 55 20.35 -29.02 9.69
C GLU A 55 19.08 -28.11 9.66
N PRO A 56 18.13 -28.15 10.60
CA PRO A 56 16.90 -27.36 10.41
C PRO A 56 17.02 -25.86 10.76
N LYS A 57 18.00 -25.46 11.57
CA LYS A 57 18.12 -24.05 12.01
C LYS A 57 18.59 -23.12 10.90
N ASP A 58 19.50 -23.56 10.03
CA ASP A 58 20.06 -22.75 8.95
C ASP A 58 19.05 -22.52 7.81
N LEU A 59 18.30 -23.54 7.42
CA LEU A 59 17.29 -23.42 6.35
C LEU A 59 16.11 -22.53 6.77
N LYS A 60 15.65 -22.65 8.01
CA LYS A 60 14.57 -21.79 8.54
C LYS A 60 15.01 -20.33 8.65
N SER A 61 16.24 -20.05 9.06
CA SER A 61 16.78 -18.70 9.12
C SER A 61 16.94 -18.09 7.72
N LYS A 62 17.42 -18.85 6.76
CA LYS A 62 17.50 -18.42 5.34
C LYS A 62 16.13 -18.09 4.74
N ILE A 63 15.13 -18.93 4.99
CA ILE A 63 13.76 -18.68 4.51
C ILE A 63 13.18 -17.42 5.16
N ASN A 64 13.35 -17.24 6.46
CA ASN A 64 12.87 -16.04 7.15
C ASN A 64 13.57 -14.77 6.64
N ALA A 65 14.88 -14.83 6.38
CA ALA A 65 15.65 -13.75 5.79
C ALA A 65 15.15 -13.43 4.36
N TYR A 66 14.90 -14.47 3.55
CA TYR A 66 14.36 -14.31 2.21
C TYR A 66 12.97 -13.66 2.21
N ILE A 67 12.05 -14.12 3.09
CA ILE A 67 10.72 -13.52 3.24
C ILE A 67 10.83 -12.06 3.69
N ALA A 68 11.69 -11.77 4.67
CA ALA A 68 11.90 -10.41 5.17
C ALA A 68 12.43 -9.48 4.07
N HIS A 69 13.43 -9.92 3.30
CA HIS A 69 13.97 -9.15 2.18
C HIS A 69 12.95 -8.93 1.04
N HIS A 70 12.10 -9.93 0.77
CA HIS A 70 11.08 -9.82 -0.29
C HIS A 70 9.95 -8.85 0.07
N VAL A 71 9.66 -8.67 1.35
CA VAL A 71 8.63 -7.75 1.85
C VAL A 71 9.14 -6.31 1.94
N LEU A 72 10.47 -6.10 2.02
CA LEU A 72 11.07 -4.77 2.06
C LEU A 72 10.99 -4.05 0.71
N ASP A 73 10.95 -2.73 0.76
CA ASP A 73 10.90 -1.87 -0.43
C ASP A 73 12.33 -1.61 -0.93
N ALA A 74 12.77 -2.35 -1.94
CA ALA A 74 14.11 -2.30 -2.47
C ALA A 74 14.31 -1.15 -3.48
N HIS A 75 15.56 -0.67 -3.59
CA HIS A 75 16.00 0.35 -4.55
C HIS A 75 16.36 -0.22 -5.93
N GLU A 76 16.15 -1.52 -6.13
CA GLU A 76 16.32 -2.19 -7.40
C GLU A 76 15.11 -3.07 -7.71
N PHE A 77 14.86 -3.26 -8.98
CA PHE A 77 13.80 -4.13 -9.45
C PHE A 77 14.38 -5.49 -9.80
N SER A 78 14.42 -6.42 -8.84
CA SER A 78 14.86 -7.79 -9.06
C SER A 78 13.70 -8.66 -9.55
N LEU A 79 13.91 -9.38 -10.66
CA LEU A 79 12.94 -10.32 -11.21
C LEU A 79 13.17 -11.72 -10.64
N PHE A 80 14.38 -12.23 -10.75
CA PHE A 80 14.80 -13.53 -10.20
C PHE A 80 16.33 -13.56 -10.08
N GLU A 81 16.79 -14.40 -9.17
CA GLU A 81 18.20 -14.69 -8.96
C GLU A 81 18.47 -16.13 -9.42
N ASP A 82 19.52 -16.33 -10.19
CA ASP A 82 20.01 -17.64 -10.55
C ASP A 82 21.02 -18.11 -9.50
N GLU A 83 20.58 -18.96 -8.58
CA GLU A 83 21.43 -19.51 -7.51
C GLU A 83 22.67 -20.26 -8.02
N ALA A 84 22.63 -20.81 -9.25
CA ALA A 84 23.75 -21.55 -9.81
C ALA A 84 24.87 -20.64 -10.31
N THR A 85 24.55 -19.44 -10.77
CA THR A 85 25.52 -18.49 -11.34
C THR A 85 25.70 -17.25 -10.48
N GLY A 86 24.91 -17.03 -9.44
CA GLY A 86 24.86 -15.83 -8.62
C GLY A 86 24.45 -14.57 -9.41
N LYS A 87 23.81 -14.76 -10.57
CA LYS A 87 23.38 -13.67 -11.42
C LYS A 87 21.99 -13.19 -11.06
N HIS A 88 21.90 -11.93 -10.65
CA HIS A 88 20.63 -11.24 -10.45
C HIS A 88 20.11 -10.68 -11.77
N TYR A 89 18.89 -11.05 -12.14
CA TYR A 89 18.19 -10.51 -13.30
C TYR A 89 17.21 -9.44 -12.86
N GLY A 90 17.51 -8.21 -13.20
CA GLY A 90 16.69 -7.06 -12.83
C GLY A 90 17.15 -5.80 -13.57
N PHE A 91 16.54 -4.69 -13.24
CA PHE A 91 16.97 -3.38 -13.72
C PHE A 91 17.17 -2.41 -12.55
N PRO A 92 18.22 -1.61 -12.59
CA PRO A 92 18.50 -0.64 -11.56
C PRO A 92 17.49 0.52 -11.62
N LEU A 93 17.10 1.01 -10.46
CA LEU A 93 16.23 2.17 -10.32
C LEU A 93 17.05 3.44 -10.03
N PRO A 94 16.56 4.62 -10.41
CA PRO A 94 17.24 5.88 -10.13
C PRO A 94 17.14 6.21 -8.65
N ILE A 95 18.29 6.51 -8.04
CA ILE A 95 18.43 6.97 -6.67
C ILE A 95 18.56 8.47 -6.66
N ILE A 96 17.76 9.12 -5.82
CA ILE A 96 17.71 10.56 -5.65
C ILE A 96 17.82 10.83 -4.15
N LEU A 97 18.97 11.34 -3.70
CA LEU A 97 19.23 11.64 -2.30
C LEU A 97 19.41 13.14 -2.12
N TRP A 98 18.84 13.66 -1.05
CA TRP A 98 19.10 15.01 -0.60
C TRP A 98 19.89 14.97 0.72
N ASP A 99 21.16 15.31 0.64
CA ASP A 99 22.02 15.47 1.80
C ASP A 99 22.08 16.94 2.22
N LYS A 100 22.01 17.21 3.52
CA LYS A 100 22.04 18.58 4.06
C LYS A 100 23.38 19.29 3.80
N GLU A 101 24.47 18.54 3.69
CA GLU A 101 25.83 19.08 3.53
C GLU A 101 26.24 19.17 2.07
N SER A 102 25.97 18.15 1.27
CA SER A 102 26.45 18.02 -0.11
C SER A 102 25.38 18.25 -1.17
N GLY A 103 24.11 18.44 -0.76
CA GLY A 103 23.01 18.78 -1.66
C GLY A 103 22.36 17.57 -2.35
N LEU A 104 21.97 17.75 -3.61
CA LEU A 104 21.27 16.73 -4.39
C LEU A 104 22.24 15.76 -5.07
N HIS A 105 22.01 14.46 -4.87
CA HIS A 105 22.75 13.38 -5.51
C HIS A 105 21.80 12.53 -6.32
N VAL A 106 22.14 12.29 -7.60
CA VAL A 106 21.35 11.44 -8.51
C VAL A 106 22.27 10.44 -9.15
N PHE A 107 21.99 9.15 -8.96
CA PHE A 107 22.74 8.06 -9.56
C PHE A 107 21.88 6.80 -9.68
N SER A 108 22.41 5.76 -10.34
CA SER A 108 21.71 4.47 -10.49
C SER A 108 22.00 3.55 -9.30
N SER A 109 21.02 2.75 -8.89
CA SER A 109 21.17 1.73 -7.83
C SER A 109 22.23 0.67 -8.17
N SER A 110 22.56 0.51 -9.46
CA SER A 110 23.65 -0.39 -9.90
C SER A 110 24.99 -0.10 -9.25
N LYS A 111 25.23 1.14 -8.76
CA LYS A 111 26.47 1.49 -8.04
C LYS A 111 26.59 0.79 -6.69
N PHE A 112 25.50 0.33 -6.11
CA PHE A 112 25.55 -0.43 -4.85
C PHE A 112 25.84 -1.92 -5.03
N ASN A 113 25.81 -2.44 -6.27
CA ASN A 113 26.05 -3.85 -6.55
C ASN A 113 25.35 -4.76 -5.55
N HIS A 114 24.02 -4.64 -5.44
CA HIS A 114 23.16 -5.36 -4.48
C HIS A 114 23.55 -5.14 -2.98
N GLY A 115 24.06 -3.94 -2.66
CA GLY A 115 24.45 -3.57 -1.30
C GLY A 115 25.87 -3.96 -0.90
N HIS A 116 26.65 -4.59 -1.78
CA HIS A 116 28.03 -4.99 -1.52
C HIS A 116 29.00 -3.83 -1.66
N ASP A 117 28.72 -2.88 -2.55
CA ASP A 117 29.62 -1.79 -2.88
C ASP A 117 29.16 -0.44 -2.32
N VAL A 118 30.10 0.48 -2.22
CA VAL A 118 29.89 1.86 -1.79
C VAL A 118 29.70 2.74 -3.02
N ALA A 119 28.60 3.48 -3.07
CA ALA A 119 28.34 4.42 -4.15
C ALA A 119 28.97 5.78 -3.85
N GLU A 120 29.87 6.23 -4.70
CA GLU A 120 30.41 7.58 -4.67
C GLU A 120 29.56 8.52 -5.54
N SER A 121 29.23 9.69 -4.98
CA SER A 121 28.56 10.77 -5.69
C SER A 121 28.98 12.12 -5.12
N ASN A 122 29.51 13.00 -5.97
CA ASN A 122 29.95 14.37 -5.62
C ASN A 122 30.86 14.43 -4.37
N GLY A 123 31.78 13.46 -4.21
CA GLY A 123 32.70 13.41 -3.06
C GLY A 123 32.09 12.90 -1.76
N SER A 124 30.85 12.44 -1.77
CA SER A 124 30.18 11.78 -0.65
C SER A 124 29.99 10.31 -0.97
N TYR A 125 30.09 9.47 0.08
CA TYR A 125 30.00 8.02 -0.03
C TYR A 125 28.72 7.54 0.64
N TYR A 126 28.03 6.61 -0.02
CA TYR A 126 26.75 6.05 0.43
C TYR A 126 26.81 4.54 0.37
N LYS A 127 26.19 3.87 1.34
CA LYS A 127 26.03 2.42 1.38
C LYS A 127 24.59 2.03 1.68
N LEU A 128 24.16 0.96 1.04
CA LEU A 128 22.86 0.35 1.31
C LEU A 128 22.98 -0.54 2.56
N GLY A 129 22.12 -0.32 3.57
CA GLY A 129 22.05 -1.16 4.75
C GLY A 129 21.20 -2.41 4.52
N HIS A 130 21.29 -3.38 5.44
CA HIS A 130 20.42 -4.58 5.42
C HIS A 130 18.94 -4.28 5.57
N ASP A 131 18.57 -3.07 5.98
CA ASP A 131 17.20 -2.57 6.08
C ASP A 131 16.73 -1.88 4.80
N GLU A 132 17.45 -2.07 3.68
CA GLU A 132 17.19 -1.43 2.37
C GLU A 132 17.21 0.11 2.42
N LYS A 133 17.85 0.72 3.45
CA LYS A 133 18.01 2.16 3.57
C LYS A 133 19.42 2.60 3.23
N ILE A 134 19.52 3.82 2.70
CA ILE A 134 20.78 4.41 2.29
C ILE A 134 21.37 5.25 3.43
N TYR A 135 22.63 4.97 3.74
CA TYR A 135 23.40 5.64 4.80
C TYR A 135 24.60 6.35 4.20
N LYS A 136 24.94 7.52 4.76
CA LYS A 136 26.19 8.21 4.46
C LYS A 136 27.33 7.51 5.19
N THR A 137 28.40 7.19 4.47
CA THR A 137 29.55 6.45 4.99
C THR A 137 30.86 7.10 4.58
N ASP A 138 31.95 6.54 5.06
CA ASP A 138 33.30 6.84 4.57
C ASP A 138 33.61 6.06 3.30
N ALA A 139 34.75 6.34 2.66
CA ALA A 139 35.20 5.62 1.47
C ALA A 139 35.38 4.10 1.71
N SER A 140 35.59 3.68 2.96
CA SER A 140 35.67 2.26 3.36
C SER A 140 34.30 1.58 3.48
N GLY A 141 33.19 2.33 3.44
CA GLY A 141 31.83 1.79 3.58
C GLY A 141 31.51 1.31 4.99
N THR A 142 32.15 1.83 6.00
CA THR A 142 31.94 1.42 7.41
C THR A 142 30.59 1.93 7.91
N LEU A 143 29.72 1.01 8.33
CA LEU A 143 28.49 1.33 9.04
C LEU A 143 28.78 1.29 10.55
N LEU A 144 28.51 2.39 11.24
CA LEU A 144 28.70 2.53 12.69
C LEU A 144 27.50 1.93 13.41
N GLY A 145 27.75 1.20 14.51
CA GLY A 145 26.69 0.56 15.29
C GLY A 145 26.44 -0.89 14.90
N ASP A 146 25.23 -1.38 15.19
CA ASP A 146 24.82 -2.75 14.91
C ASP A 146 24.45 -2.90 13.41
N GLU A 147 24.77 -4.02 12.78
CA GLU A 147 24.47 -4.29 11.35
C GLU A 147 22.98 -4.06 10.99
N HIS A 148 22.11 -4.25 11.97
CA HIS A 148 20.69 -4.03 11.81
C HIS A 148 20.22 -2.61 12.17
N HIS A 149 21.04 -1.81 12.86
CA HIS A 149 20.73 -0.45 13.29
C HIS A 149 21.95 0.47 13.14
N PRO A 150 22.35 0.80 11.90
CA PRO A 150 23.45 1.73 11.69
C PRO A 150 23.10 3.10 12.28
N GLU A 151 24.06 3.70 13.01
CA GLU A 151 23.94 5.04 13.58
C GLU A 151 24.35 6.15 12.60
N ASN A 152 24.78 5.77 11.41
CA ASN A 152 25.18 6.70 10.36
C ASN A 152 24.06 7.67 9.97
N VAL A 153 24.45 8.87 9.52
CA VAL A 153 23.52 9.89 9.04
C VAL A 153 22.75 9.37 7.83
N LYS A 154 21.41 9.51 7.87
CA LYS A 154 20.53 9.18 6.76
C LYS A 154 20.26 10.44 5.94
N PRO A 155 20.59 10.48 4.64
CA PRO A 155 20.10 11.51 3.75
C PRO A 155 18.58 11.40 3.58
N ILE A 156 17.95 12.47 3.13
CA ILE A 156 16.53 12.39 2.73
C ILE A 156 16.47 11.63 1.41
N ASP A 157 15.81 10.48 1.45
CA ASP A 157 15.70 9.59 0.31
C ASP A 157 14.41 9.91 -0.48
N LEU A 158 14.60 10.35 -1.73
CA LEU A 158 13.56 10.65 -2.71
C LEU A 158 13.61 9.67 -3.87
N SER A 159 14.30 8.55 -3.72
CA SER A 159 14.55 7.57 -4.77
C SER A 159 13.27 6.94 -5.27
N ILE A 160 13.31 6.48 -6.51
CA ILE A 160 12.24 5.65 -7.06
C ILE A 160 12.49 4.21 -6.61
N THR A 161 11.81 3.81 -5.55
CA THR A 161 11.83 2.43 -5.05
C THR A 161 10.93 1.53 -5.90
N LYS A 162 10.99 0.23 -5.67
CA LYS A 162 10.14 -0.77 -6.33
C LYS A 162 8.65 -0.46 -6.15
N ALA A 163 8.22 -0.03 -4.96
CA ALA A 163 6.84 0.36 -4.68
C ALA A 163 6.43 1.63 -5.45
N VAL A 164 7.29 2.65 -5.46
CA VAL A 164 7.05 3.89 -6.21
C VAL A 164 6.96 3.63 -7.70
N PHE A 165 7.86 2.81 -8.25
CA PHE A 165 7.84 2.43 -9.66
C PHE A 165 6.53 1.73 -10.03
N SER A 166 6.06 0.79 -9.21
CA SER A 166 4.78 0.10 -9.44
C SER A 166 3.58 1.04 -9.37
N MET A 167 3.57 1.98 -8.43
CA MET A 167 2.52 3.00 -8.35
C MET A 167 2.48 3.87 -9.61
N LEU A 168 3.63 4.29 -10.12
CA LEU A 168 3.72 5.06 -11.37
C LEU A 168 3.26 4.23 -12.57
N LEU A 169 3.66 2.96 -12.64
CA LEU A 169 3.24 2.04 -13.69
C LEU A 169 1.71 1.87 -13.71
N VAL A 170 1.11 1.64 -12.54
CA VAL A 170 -0.36 1.54 -12.40
C VAL A 170 -1.04 2.84 -12.79
N ALA A 171 -0.54 3.98 -12.33
CA ALA A 171 -1.10 5.28 -12.69
C ALA A 171 -1.07 5.52 -14.21
N PHE A 172 0.02 5.14 -14.87
CA PHE A 172 0.17 5.22 -16.31
C PHE A 172 -0.78 4.27 -17.04
N LEU A 173 -0.87 3.02 -16.59
CA LEU A 173 -1.80 2.03 -17.12
C LEU A 173 -3.25 2.55 -17.03
N MET A 174 -3.66 3.05 -15.87
CA MET A 174 -4.98 3.62 -15.65
C MET A 174 -5.26 4.81 -16.57
N PHE A 175 -4.28 5.70 -16.74
CA PHE A 175 -4.44 6.84 -17.64
C PHE A 175 -4.78 6.41 -19.06
N PHE A 176 -4.04 5.45 -19.63
CA PHE A 176 -4.31 4.95 -20.97
C PHE A 176 -5.64 4.20 -21.06
N LEU A 177 -5.96 3.40 -20.07
CA LEU A 177 -7.21 2.65 -20.00
C LEU A 177 -8.42 3.59 -19.98
N PHE A 178 -8.45 4.57 -19.09
CA PHE A 178 -9.57 5.51 -19.00
C PHE A 178 -9.61 6.49 -20.17
N LYS A 179 -8.46 6.88 -20.73
CA LYS A 179 -8.42 7.64 -21.99
C LYS A 179 -8.99 6.84 -23.15
N GLY A 180 -8.67 5.55 -23.22
CA GLY A 180 -9.23 4.62 -24.23
C GLY A 180 -10.74 4.48 -24.08
N LEU A 181 -11.22 4.28 -22.85
CA LEU A 181 -12.65 4.20 -22.54
C LEU A 181 -13.39 5.50 -22.92
N ALA A 182 -12.85 6.66 -22.53
CA ALA A 182 -13.46 7.94 -22.85
C ALA A 182 -13.52 8.20 -24.38
N ASN A 183 -12.45 7.88 -25.10
CA ASN A 183 -12.41 8.01 -26.56
C ASN A 183 -13.40 7.05 -27.24
N SER A 184 -13.59 5.85 -26.69
CA SER A 184 -14.55 4.87 -27.18
C SER A 184 -15.98 5.42 -27.15
N TYR A 185 -16.38 6.07 -26.05
CA TYR A 185 -17.69 6.70 -25.93
C TYR A 185 -17.90 7.81 -26.96
N VAL A 186 -16.88 8.63 -27.19
CA VAL A 186 -16.96 9.74 -28.18
C VAL A 186 -17.11 9.19 -29.60
N LYS A 187 -16.36 8.12 -29.95
CA LYS A 187 -16.37 7.55 -31.31
C LYS A 187 -17.63 6.75 -31.64
N ASN A 188 -18.23 6.09 -30.63
CA ASN A 188 -19.31 5.12 -30.85
C ASN A 188 -20.65 5.61 -30.33
N GLY A 189 -20.88 6.92 -30.24
CA GLY A 189 -22.18 7.48 -29.85
C GLY A 189 -22.64 7.10 -28.43
N GLY A 190 -21.72 6.92 -27.48
CA GLY A 190 -22.02 6.62 -26.09
C GLY A 190 -21.94 5.14 -25.71
N ILE A 191 -21.48 4.27 -26.61
CA ILE A 191 -21.30 2.83 -26.34
C ILE A 191 -19.81 2.52 -26.22
N ALA A 192 -19.41 1.84 -25.14
CA ALA A 192 -18.05 1.39 -24.98
C ALA A 192 -17.68 0.28 -25.96
N SER A 193 -16.48 0.31 -26.51
CA SER A 193 -15.94 -0.74 -27.40
C SER A 193 -14.55 -1.19 -26.96
N GLY A 194 -14.16 -2.40 -27.38
CA GLY A 194 -12.89 -3.00 -27.05
C GLY A 194 -12.72 -3.24 -25.55
N ILE A 195 -11.51 -2.99 -25.02
CA ILE A 195 -11.20 -3.17 -23.58
C ILE A 195 -12.09 -2.33 -22.68
N GLY A 196 -12.55 -1.15 -23.15
CA GLY A 196 -13.46 -0.29 -22.40
C GLY A 196 -14.77 -0.98 -22.03
N ARG A 197 -15.27 -1.88 -22.87
CA ARG A 197 -16.51 -2.65 -22.61
C ARG A 197 -16.38 -3.58 -21.38
N LEU A 198 -15.18 -4.05 -21.08
CA LEU A 198 -14.93 -4.88 -19.90
C LEU A 198 -15.02 -4.05 -18.60
N PHE A 199 -14.55 -2.80 -18.63
CA PHE A 199 -14.52 -1.94 -17.44
C PHE A 199 -15.80 -1.13 -17.25
N GLU A 200 -16.62 -0.96 -18.29
CA GLU A 200 -17.88 -0.22 -18.22
C GLU A 200 -18.83 -0.75 -17.13
N PRO A 201 -19.10 -2.06 -17.01
CA PRO A 201 -19.97 -2.59 -15.96
C PRO A 201 -19.49 -2.24 -14.55
N ILE A 202 -18.16 -2.27 -14.33
CA ILE A 202 -17.55 -1.94 -13.04
C ILE A 202 -17.71 -0.44 -12.72
N VAL A 203 -17.53 0.43 -13.74
CA VAL A 203 -17.72 1.88 -13.59
C VAL A 203 -19.18 2.19 -13.26
N LEU A 204 -20.12 1.53 -13.92
CA LEU A 204 -21.55 1.67 -13.66
C LEU A 204 -21.92 1.16 -12.27
N TYR A 205 -21.41 0.01 -11.88
CA TYR A 205 -21.58 -0.55 -10.54
C TYR A 205 -21.09 0.42 -9.44
N ILE A 206 -19.90 0.98 -9.59
CA ILE A 206 -19.38 1.97 -8.62
C ILE A 206 -20.26 3.22 -8.57
N ARG A 207 -20.85 3.63 -9.70
CA ARG A 207 -21.77 4.76 -9.73
C ARG A 207 -23.08 4.43 -9.05
N ASP A 208 -23.73 3.32 -9.45
CA ASP A 208 -25.12 3.05 -9.14
C ASP A 208 -25.29 2.38 -7.76
N ASP A 209 -24.34 1.50 -7.38
CA ASP A 209 -24.42 0.74 -6.13
C ASP A 209 -23.56 1.33 -5.01
N ILE A 210 -22.55 2.18 -5.32
CA ILE A 210 -21.70 2.76 -4.29
C ILE A 210 -21.90 4.29 -4.18
N ALA A 211 -21.71 5.03 -5.28
CA ALA A 211 -21.64 6.48 -5.20
C ALA A 211 -23.02 7.12 -4.97
N ILE A 212 -24.02 6.74 -5.74
CA ILE A 212 -25.37 7.33 -5.63
C ILE A 212 -26.03 6.99 -4.29
N PRO A 213 -26.06 5.73 -3.81
CA PRO A 213 -26.74 5.40 -2.57
C PRO A 213 -26.10 6.02 -1.33
N ASN A 214 -24.77 6.17 -1.32
CA ASN A 214 -24.04 6.65 -0.14
C ASN A 214 -23.83 8.16 -0.11
N ILE A 215 -23.72 8.83 -1.28
CA ILE A 215 -23.41 10.28 -1.34
C ILE A 215 -24.65 11.08 -1.76
N GLY A 216 -25.61 10.43 -2.42
CA GLY A 216 -26.81 11.06 -2.97
C GLY A 216 -26.62 11.59 -4.38
N GLU A 217 -27.73 11.67 -5.15
CA GLU A 217 -27.73 12.08 -6.56
C GLU A 217 -27.18 13.49 -6.81
N LYS A 218 -27.35 14.39 -5.83
CA LYS A 218 -26.92 15.79 -5.90
C LYS A 218 -25.41 15.94 -5.89
N HIS A 219 -24.69 15.14 -5.08
CA HIS A 219 -23.27 15.33 -4.77
C HIS A 219 -22.33 14.27 -5.37
N TYR A 220 -22.83 13.07 -5.75
CA TYR A 220 -21.96 11.95 -6.18
C TYR A 220 -21.01 12.32 -7.33
N LYS A 221 -21.43 13.20 -8.26
CA LYS A 221 -20.62 13.58 -9.43
C LYS A 221 -19.28 14.22 -9.05
N LYS A 222 -19.25 14.92 -7.91
CA LYS A 222 -18.05 15.56 -7.39
C LYS A 222 -17.00 14.54 -6.96
N TYR A 223 -17.43 13.43 -6.37
CA TYR A 223 -16.54 12.40 -5.79
C TYR A 223 -16.32 11.20 -6.71
N MET A 224 -17.14 11.04 -7.74
CA MET A 224 -17.11 9.88 -8.64
C MET A 224 -15.71 9.65 -9.27
N SER A 225 -15.03 10.71 -9.69
CA SER A 225 -13.69 10.60 -10.28
C SER A 225 -12.68 10.06 -9.28
N PHE A 226 -12.77 10.48 -8.01
CA PHE A 226 -11.90 10.00 -6.95
C PHE A 226 -12.18 8.53 -6.61
N LEU A 227 -13.45 8.17 -6.43
CA LEU A 227 -13.86 6.80 -6.11
C LEU A 227 -13.42 5.80 -7.18
N LEU A 228 -13.61 6.14 -8.46
CA LEU A 228 -13.13 5.32 -9.58
C LEU A 228 -11.60 5.18 -9.56
N THR A 229 -10.89 6.30 -9.34
CA THR A 229 -9.43 6.27 -9.33
C THR A 229 -8.92 5.40 -8.21
N VAL A 230 -9.44 5.54 -6.99
CA VAL A 230 -8.99 4.75 -5.84
C VAL A 230 -9.33 3.28 -5.99
N PHE A 231 -10.53 2.95 -6.47
CA PHE A 231 -10.92 1.57 -6.72
C PHE A 231 -9.95 0.85 -7.66
N PHE A 232 -9.74 1.40 -8.86
CA PHE A 232 -8.88 0.77 -9.85
C PHE A 232 -7.40 0.82 -9.46
N PHE A 233 -6.98 1.87 -8.77
CA PHE A 233 -5.61 2.00 -8.28
C PHE A 233 -5.28 0.90 -7.28
N ILE A 234 -6.11 0.70 -6.25
CA ILE A 234 -5.93 -0.35 -5.25
C ILE A 234 -6.04 -1.73 -5.92
N TRP A 235 -7.03 -1.94 -6.76
CA TRP A 235 -7.24 -3.22 -7.44
C TRP A 235 -6.04 -3.62 -8.30
N PHE A 236 -5.55 -2.71 -9.15
CA PHE A 236 -4.40 -3.00 -10.00
C PHE A 236 -3.09 -3.17 -9.22
N LEU A 237 -2.86 -2.36 -8.18
CA LEU A 237 -1.70 -2.54 -7.31
C LEU A 237 -1.71 -3.91 -6.63
N ASN A 238 -2.86 -4.33 -6.13
CA ASN A 238 -3.01 -5.64 -5.49
C ASN A 238 -2.80 -6.78 -6.50
N ILE A 239 -3.36 -6.68 -7.71
CA ILE A 239 -3.14 -7.69 -8.77
C ILE A 239 -1.65 -7.78 -9.15
N ILE A 240 -0.98 -6.63 -9.34
CA ILE A 240 0.46 -6.62 -9.64
C ILE A 240 1.25 -7.21 -8.48
N GLY A 241 0.85 -6.94 -7.23
CA GLY A 241 1.45 -7.53 -6.03
C GLY A 241 1.36 -9.06 -5.98
N LEU A 242 0.31 -9.64 -6.54
CA LEU A 242 0.14 -11.10 -6.62
C LEU A 242 0.95 -11.75 -7.75
N THR A 243 1.53 -10.95 -8.64
CA THR A 243 2.42 -11.48 -9.67
C THR A 243 3.78 -11.87 -9.08
N PRO A 244 4.53 -12.79 -9.69
CA PRO A 244 5.86 -13.20 -9.20
C PRO A 244 6.91 -12.07 -9.25
N LEU A 245 6.52 -10.86 -9.67
CA LEU A 245 7.36 -9.66 -9.63
C LEU A 245 7.68 -9.19 -8.21
N GLY A 246 7.02 -9.75 -7.18
CA GLY A 246 7.31 -9.49 -5.78
C GLY A 246 7.09 -8.02 -5.34
N ILE A 247 6.15 -7.32 -5.97
CA ILE A 247 5.88 -5.90 -5.68
C ILE A 247 4.73 -5.79 -4.69
N ASN A 248 5.02 -5.58 -3.43
CA ASN A 248 4.00 -5.42 -2.39
C ASN A 248 3.82 -3.94 -2.01
N ALA A 249 3.39 -3.10 -2.96
CA ALA A 249 3.23 -1.66 -2.72
C ALA A 249 2.13 -1.35 -1.68
N THR A 250 1.02 -2.08 -1.70
CA THR A 250 -0.08 -1.90 -0.73
C THR A 250 0.18 -2.58 0.62
N GLY A 251 1.17 -3.48 0.70
CA GLY A 251 1.74 -3.99 1.95
C GLY A 251 2.75 -3.04 2.60
N ASN A 252 2.99 -1.86 2.03
CA ASN A 252 3.72 -0.79 2.68
C ASN A 252 2.74 0.11 3.44
N ILE A 253 2.92 0.19 4.77
CA ILE A 253 2.03 0.96 5.66
C ILE A 253 1.96 2.44 5.27
N THR A 254 3.03 3.00 4.71
CA THR A 254 3.07 4.40 4.30
C THR A 254 2.18 4.66 3.10
N VAL A 255 2.15 3.76 2.11
CA VAL A 255 1.27 3.87 0.94
C VAL A 255 -0.19 3.83 1.36
N THR A 256 -0.54 2.89 2.24
CA THR A 256 -1.92 2.76 2.74
C THR A 256 -2.32 3.92 3.64
N ALA A 257 -1.38 4.44 4.46
CA ALA A 257 -1.58 5.66 5.25
C ALA A 257 -1.84 6.88 4.35
N CYS A 258 -1.07 7.07 3.29
CA CYS A 258 -1.27 8.14 2.32
C CYS A 258 -2.66 8.10 1.70
N LEU A 259 -3.11 6.92 1.25
CA LEU A 259 -4.46 6.76 0.68
C LEU A 259 -5.54 7.12 1.71
N ALA A 260 -5.40 6.65 2.95
CA ALA A 260 -6.35 6.94 4.02
C ALA A 260 -6.36 8.42 4.41
N ILE A 261 -5.19 9.07 4.46
CA ILE A 261 -5.06 10.51 4.74
C ILE A 261 -5.70 11.34 3.61
N ILE A 262 -5.55 10.95 2.35
CA ILE A 262 -6.21 11.64 1.23
C ILE A 262 -7.73 11.57 1.37
N VAL A 263 -8.29 10.40 1.71
CA VAL A 263 -9.73 10.26 1.98
C VAL A 263 -10.15 11.15 3.15
N PHE A 264 -9.38 11.16 4.25
CA PHE A 264 -9.61 12.00 5.40
C PHE A 264 -9.62 13.49 5.06
N LEU A 265 -8.62 13.95 4.30
CA LEU A 265 -8.53 15.35 3.87
C LEU A 265 -9.71 15.73 2.96
N ILE A 266 -10.04 14.91 1.98
CA ILE A 266 -11.19 15.19 1.10
C ILE A 266 -12.47 15.26 1.92
N THR A 267 -12.71 14.30 2.83
CA THR A 267 -13.88 14.27 3.70
C THR A 267 -14.01 15.57 4.50
N ASN A 268 -12.95 15.95 5.23
CA ASN A 268 -13.02 17.10 6.15
C ASN A 268 -13.00 18.44 5.42
N LEU A 269 -12.28 18.58 4.29
CA LEU A 269 -12.23 19.82 3.52
C LEU A 269 -13.52 20.07 2.71
N THR A 270 -14.27 19.02 2.41
CA THR A 270 -15.53 19.15 1.67
C THR A 270 -16.77 19.07 2.57
N ALA A 271 -16.55 18.89 3.86
CA ALA A 271 -17.60 18.76 4.86
C ALA A 271 -18.44 20.03 5.01
N ASN A 272 -19.76 19.86 5.09
CA ASN A 272 -20.72 20.92 5.34
C ASN A 272 -20.67 21.42 6.79
N LYS A 273 -21.23 22.60 7.03
CA LYS A 273 -21.37 23.15 8.39
C LYS A 273 -22.18 22.20 9.31
N ASN A 274 -23.14 21.47 8.76
CA ASN A 274 -23.97 20.52 9.50
C ASN A 274 -23.14 19.34 10.03
N TYR A 275 -22.17 18.84 9.25
CA TYR A 275 -21.23 17.80 9.67
C TYR A 275 -20.43 18.21 10.91
N TRP A 276 -19.82 19.41 10.89
CA TRP A 276 -19.09 19.94 12.04
C TRP A 276 -20.01 20.29 13.20
N GLY A 277 -21.22 20.79 12.89
CA GLY A 277 -22.25 21.02 13.89
C GLY A 277 -22.67 19.73 14.60
N HIS A 278 -22.78 18.62 13.88
CA HIS A 278 -23.10 17.32 14.47
C HIS A 278 -21.98 16.80 15.40
N ILE A 279 -20.73 16.96 15.00
CA ILE A 279 -19.57 16.53 15.81
C ILE A 279 -19.46 17.33 17.11
N PHE A 280 -19.54 18.67 17.04
CA PHE A 280 -19.31 19.52 18.21
C PHE A 280 -20.60 19.79 19.01
N TRP A 281 -21.74 19.81 18.36
CA TRP A 281 -23.01 20.21 18.97
C TRP A 281 -24.19 19.42 18.42
N MET A 282 -24.24 18.13 18.77
CA MET A 282 -25.28 17.22 18.28
C MET A 282 -26.68 17.74 18.65
N PRO A 283 -27.60 17.94 17.68
CA PRO A 283 -28.96 18.36 17.95
C PRO A 283 -29.73 17.26 18.70
N GLY A 284 -30.69 17.66 19.58
CA GLY A 284 -31.55 16.71 20.27
C GLY A 284 -30.97 16.08 21.53
N VAL A 285 -29.73 16.39 21.92
CA VAL A 285 -29.04 15.84 23.09
C VAL A 285 -28.97 16.88 24.24
N PRO A 286 -29.19 16.52 25.54
CA PRO A 286 -29.00 17.40 26.67
C PRO A 286 -27.58 17.99 26.72
N THR A 287 -27.46 19.25 27.18
CA THR A 287 -26.20 20.02 27.12
C THR A 287 -25.03 19.33 27.84
N LEU A 288 -25.27 18.70 28.97
CA LEU A 288 -24.25 17.98 29.73
C LEU A 288 -23.67 16.79 28.95
N MET A 289 -24.53 16.08 28.24
CA MET A 289 -24.18 14.92 27.43
C MET A 289 -23.35 15.30 26.18
N LYS A 290 -23.55 16.52 25.62
CA LYS A 290 -22.81 17.04 24.47
C LYS A 290 -21.31 17.16 24.77
N PHE A 291 -20.93 17.56 25.97
CA PHE A 291 -19.52 17.66 26.35
C PHE A 291 -18.80 16.30 26.41
N ILE A 292 -19.53 15.21 26.64
CA ILE A 292 -18.98 13.85 26.63
C ILE A 292 -18.99 13.31 25.20
N LEU A 293 -20.02 13.60 24.41
CA LEU A 293 -20.20 13.07 23.09
C LEU A 293 -19.23 13.70 22.06
N ALA A 294 -18.98 15.02 22.16
CA ALA A 294 -18.10 15.73 21.22
C ALA A 294 -16.68 15.16 21.13
N PRO A 295 -15.97 14.83 22.24
CA PRO A 295 -14.68 14.16 22.15
C PRO A 295 -14.76 12.76 21.51
N ILE A 296 -15.83 12.01 21.76
CA ILE A 296 -16.03 10.67 21.21
C ILE A 296 -16.24 10.75 19.68
N GLU A 297 -17.08 11.68 19.21
CA GLU A 297 -17.29 11.93 17.79
C GLU A 297 -16.01 12.41 17.09
N LEU A 298 -15.26 13.30 17.74
CA LEU A 298 -13.98 13.77 17.22
C LEU A 298 -12.95 12.61 17.09
N LEU A 299 -12.88 11.74 18.09
CA LEU A 299 -12.09 10.51 18.00
C LEU A 299 -12.57 9.61 16.85
N GLY A 300 -13.89 9.50 16.65
CA GLY A 300 -14.48 8.76 15.54
C GLY A 300 -13.99 9.26 14.18
N VAL A 301 -13.86 10.57 13.98
CA VAL A 301 -13.33 11.17 12.75
C VAL A 301 -11.90 10.75 12.47
N ILE A 302 -11.07 10.58 13.51
CA ILE A 302 -9.66 10.14 13.38
C ILE A 302 -9.56 8.62 13.21
N ILE A 303 -10.37 7.86 13.94
CA ILE A 303 -10.35 6.38 13.91
C ILE A 303 -10.78 5.84 12.54
N LYS A 304 -11.72 6.50 11.85
CA LYS A 304 -12.22 6.07 10.53
C LYS A 304 -11.10 5.88 9.49
N PRO A 305 -10.25 6.88 9.17
CA PRO A 305 -9.15 6.69 8.23
C PRO A 305 -8.08 5.72 8.74
N PHE A 306 -7.83 5.68 10.06
CA PHE A 306 -6.90 4.74 10.66
C PHE A 306 -7.36 3.28 10.47
N SER A 307 -8.65 3.00 10.70
CA SER A 307 -9.23 1.68 10.43
C SER A 307 -9.14 1.30 8.95
N LEU A 308 -9.33 2.27 8.05
CA LEU A 308 -9.23 2.06 6.61
C LEU A 308 -7.78 1.70 6.19
N MET A 309 -6.80 2.42 6.74
CA MET A 309 -5.37 2.15 6.55
C MET A 309 -4.98 0.76 7.02
N ILE A 310 -5.29 0.41 8.28
CA ILE A 310 -4.92 -0.90 8.85
C ILE A 310 -5.55 -2.04 8.06
N ARG A 311 -6.82 -1.92 7.67
CA ARG A 311 -7.51 -2.96 6.93
C ARG A 311 -6.84 -3.24 5.59
N LEU A 312 -6.48 -2.19 4.84
CA LEU A 312 -5.79 -2.34 3.56
C LEU A 312 -4.41 -2.97 3.75
N TYR A 313 -3.62 -2.44 4.68
CA TYR A 313 -2.29 -2.93 5.01
C TYR A 313 -2.30 -4.39 5.48
N ALA A 314 -3.09 -4.69 6.52
CA ALA A 314 -3.05 -5.99 7.18
C ALA A 314 -3.48 -7.14 6.25
N ASN A 315 -4.52 -6.94 5.43
CA ASN A 315 -5.00 -7.99 4.54
C ASN A 315 -3.93 -8.38 3.51
N ILE A 316 -3.31 -7.38 2.87
CA ILE A 316 -2.32 -7.65 1.82
C ILE A 316 -1.00 -8.16 2.41
N PHE A 317 -0.55 -7.56 3.51
CA PHE A 317 0.68 -7.97 4.18
C PHE A 317 0.58 -9.41 4.72
N ALA A 318 -0.51 -9.73 5.41
CA ALA A 318 -0.74 -11.07 5.95
C ALA A 318 -0.86 -12.13 4.84
N GLY A 319 -1.62 -11.83 3.77
CA GLY A 319 -1.78 -12.72 2.61
C GLY A 319 -0.43 -13.03 1.97
N HIS A 320 0.39 -12.01 1.76
CA HIS A 320 1.73 -12.17 1.15
C HIS A 320 2.66 -13.05 2.00
N ILE A 321 2.68 -12.85 3.32
CA ILE A 321 3.49 -13.67 4.25
C ILE A 321 3.01 -15.12 4.23
N VAL A 322 1.71 -15.36 4.27
CA VAL A 322 1.15 -16.73 4.24
C VAL A 322 1.50 -17.43 2.94
N LEU A 323 1.34 -16.75 1.81
CA LEU A 323 1.69 -17.30 0.49
C LEU A 323 3.17 -17.68 0.39
N MET A 324 4.06 -16.75 0.78
CA MET A 324 5.51 -17.01 0.79
C MET A 324 5.90 -18.15 1.71
N SER A 325 5.28 -18.23 2.89
CA SER A 325 5.53 -19.31 3.86
C SER A 325 5.11 -20.66 3.29
N LEU A 326 4.00 -20.75 2.57
CA LEU A 326 3.54 -21.99 1.94
C LEU A 326 4.42 -22.41 0.76
N ILE A 327 4.90 -21.45 -0.03
CA ILE A 327 5.86 -21.73 -1.10
C ILE A 327 7.17 -22.25 -0.49
N ALA A 328 7.67 -21.61 0.58
CA ALA A 328 8.85 -22.09 1.30
C ALA A 328 8.66 -23.52 1.85
N LEU A 329 7.48 -23.82 2.38
CA LEU A 329 7.15 -25.15 2.90
C LEU A 329 7.22 -26.25 1.81
N MET A 330 6.90 -25.89 0.55
CA MET A 330 7.03 -26.80 -0.59
C MET A 330 8.48 -27.26 -0.80
N PHE A 331 9.46 -26.40 -0.55
CA PHE A 331 10.88 -26.73 -0.65
C PHE A 331 11.43 -27.45 0.59
N ILE A 332 10.82 -27.23 1.76
CA ILE A 332 11.21 -27.92 3.01
C ILE A 332 10.77 -29.39 2.98
N PHE A 333 9.57 -29.65 2.49
CA PHE A 333 9.08 -31.02 2.37
C PHE A 333 9.76 -31.75 1.21
N LYS A 334 10.80 -32.56 1.52
CA LYS A 334 11.50 -33.38 0.53
C LYS A 334 10.69 -34.63 0.10
N SER A 335 9.43 -34.76 0.55
CA SER A 335 8.53 -35.86 0.17
C SER A 335 7.58 -35.42 -0.93
N TRP A 336 7.36 -36.29 -1.93
CA TRP A 336 6.44 -36.03 -3.03
C TRP A 336 5.02 -35.66 -2.56
N LEU A 337 4.53 -36.31 -1.53
CA LEU A 337 3.19 -36.07 -0.97
C LEU A 337 3.10 -34.71 -0.26
N GLY A 338 4.11 -34.36 0.55
CA GLY A 338 4.14 -33.06 1.26
C GLY A 338 4.28 -31.88 0.30
N SER A 339 5.15 -31.99 -0.70
CA SER A 339 5.34 -30.94 -1.71
C SER A 339 4.07 -30.72 -2.55
N SER A 340 3.40 -31.80 -2.98
CA SER A 340 2.15 -31.72 -3.74
C SER A 340 1.01 -31.08 -2.94
N LEU A 341 0.91 -31.43 -1.64
CA LEU A 341 -0.11 -30.85 -0.76
C LEU A 341 0.14 -29.34 -0.53
N SER A 342 1.39 -28.95 -0.29
CA SER A 342 1.77 -27.53 -0.14
C SER A 342 1.50 -26.74 -1.42
N PHE A 343 1.77 -27.31 -2.59
CA PHE A 343 1.46 -26.68 -3.88
C PHE A 343 -0.05 -26.45 -4.05
N LEU A 344 -0.86 -27.46 -3.78
CA LEU A 344 -2.33 -27.35 -3.87
C LEU A 344 -2.87 -26.28 -2.92
N LEU A 345 -2.33 -26.23 -1.70
CA LEU A 345 -2.72 -25.25 -0.69
C LEU A 345 -2.29 -23.83 -1.11
N SER A 346 -1.07 -23.66 -1.62
CA SER A 346 -0.59 -22.36 -2.15
C SER A 346 -1.46 -21.88 -3.30
N PHE A 347 -1.84 -22.76 -4.21
CA PHE A 347 -2.75 -22.42 -5.32
C PHE A 347 -4.14 -22.00 -4.84
N ALA A 348 -4.69 -22.72 -3.85
CA ALA A 348 -5.99 -22.36 -3.25
C ALA A 348 -5.94 -20.99 -2.57
N ILE A 349 -4.88 -20.72 -1.79
CA ILE A 349 -4.69 -19.42 -1.13
C ILE A 349 -4.47 -18.29 -2.14
N SER A 350 -3.65 -18.48 -3.18
CA SER A 350 -3.50 -17.49 -4.26
C SER A 350 -4.85 -17.15 -4.91
N SER A 351 -5.70 -18.15 -5.11
CA SER A 351 -7.04 -17.92 -5.69
C SER A 351 -7.93 -17.07 -4.77
N ILE A 352 -7.87 -17.31 -3.47
CA ILE A 352 -8.58 -16.51 -2.46
C ILE A 352 -7.99 -15.10 -2.41
N GLU A 353 -6.69 -14.95 -2.51
CA GLU A 353 -6.00 -13.65 -2.45
C GLU A 353 -6.39 -12.73 -3.62
N ILE A 354 -6.60 -13.28 -4.83
CA ILE A 354 -7.15 -12.53 -5.97
C ILE A 354 -8.54 -11.98 -5.65
N LEU A 355 -9.40 -12.80 -5.01
CA LEU A 355 -10.73 -12.37 -4.60
C LEU A 355 -10.66 -11.28 -3.52
N VAL A 356 -9.77 -11.46 -2.53
CA VAL A 356 -9.52 -10.48 -1.46
C VAL A 356 -8.99 -9.17 -2.03
N ALA A 357 -8.14 -9.21 -3.05
CA ALA A 357 -7.63 -8.02 -3.74
C ALA A 357 -8.76 -7.15 -4.33
N LEU A 358 -9.73 -7.79 -4.98
CA LEU A 358 -10.92 -7.10 -5.51
C LEU A 358 -11.83 -6.58 -4.37
N LEU A 359 -12.11 -7.45 -3.39
CA LEU A 359 -12.93 -7.12 -2.23
C LEU A 359 -12.35 -5.94 -1.45
N GLN A 360 -11.04 -5.86 -1.32
CA GLN A 360 -10.36 -4.79 -0.61
C GLN A 360 -10.52 -3.44 -1.32
N ALA A 361 -10.40 -3.41 -2.66
CA ALA A 361 -10.68 -2.22 -3.46
C ALA A 361 -12.14 -1.77 -3.30
N TYR A 362 -13.07 -2.72 -3.31
CA TYR A 362 -14.49 -2.48 -3.08
C TYR A 362 -14.77 -1.87 -1.70
N ILE A 363 -14.27 -2.52 -0.63
CA ILE A 363 -14.50 -2.06 0.75
C ILE A 363 -13.91 -0.67 0.98
N PHE A 364 -12.70 -0.42 0.46
CA PHE A 364 -12.06 0.89 0.59
C PHE A 364 -12.90 1.98 -0.09
N THR A 365 -13.38 1.72 -1.30
CA THR A 365 -14.20 2.65 -2.08
C THR A 365 -15.57 2.88 -1.43
N MET A 366 -16.20 1.82 -0.95
CA MET A 366 -17.50 1.89 -0.25
C MET A 366 -17.42 2.71 1.03
N LEU A 367 -16.40 2.48 1.87
CA LEU A 367 -16.20 3.26 3.10
C LEU A 367 -15.85 4.71 2.80
N SER A 368 -15.05 4.97 1.76
CA SER A 368 -14.77 6.34 1.32
C SER A 368 -16.04 7.07 0.87
N ALA A 369 -16.92 6.39 0.13
CA ALA A 369 -18.21 6.94 -0.29
C ALA A 369 -19.11 7.24 0.92
N LEU A 370 -19.17 6.35 1.92
CA LEU A 370 -19.90 6.58 3.18
C LEU A 370 -19.37 7.80 3.93
N PHE A 371 -18.04 7.99 4.00
CA PHE A 371 -17.45 9.14 4.67
C PHE A 371 -17.76 10.45 3.94
N PHE A 372 -17.74 10.42 2.60
CA PHE A 372 -18.12 11.59 1.80
C PHE A 372 -19.60 11.90 1.93
N GLY A 373 -20.46 10.88 1.94
CA GLY A 373 -21.89 11.05 2.16
C GLY A 373 -22.20 11.71 3.49
N ALA A 374 -21.63 11.18 4.57
CA ALA A 374 -21.78 11.77 5.89
C ALA A 374 -21.26 13.23 5.96
N ALA A 375 -20.21 13.57 5.21
CA ALA A 375 -19.66 14.93 5.17
C ALA A 375 -20.54 15.94 4.43
N VAL A 376 -21.37 15.49 3.46
CA VAL A 376 -22.22 16.38 2.64
C VAL A 376 -23.71 16.24 2.94
N GLU A 377 -24.08 15.40 3.91
CA GLU A 377 -25.48 15.20 4.31
C GLU A 377 -26.13 16.51 4.74
N GLU A 378 -27.25 16.83 4.07
CA GLU A 378 -28.10 17.98 4.39
C GLU A 378 -29.22 17.48 5.31
N HIS A 379 -29.24 17.88 6.58
CA HIS A 379 -30.43 17.65 7.41
C HIS A 379 -31.56 18.52 6.88
N HIS A 380 -32.53 17.89 6.20
CA HIS A 380 -33.82 18.52 6.02
C HIS A 380 -34.44 18.65 7.41
N HIS A 381 -34.49 19.87 7.92
CA HIS A 381 -35.45 20.19 8.96
C HIS A 381 -36.83 19.99 8.29
N GLU A 382 -37.47 18.84 8.51
CA GLU A 382 -38.90 18.74 8.35
C GLU A 382 -39.49 19.78 9.30
N GLY A 383 -39.80 20.94 8.70
CA GLY A 383 -40.59 21.95 9.38
C GLY A 383 -41.86 21.29 9.82
N ALA A 384 -42.09 21.24 11.12
CA ALA A 384 -43.37 20.92 11.71
C ALA A 384 -44.39 21.95 11.20
N GLU A 385 -45.05 21.62 10.11
CA GLU A 385 -46.38 22.17 9.80
C GLU A 385 -47.35 21.47 10.72
N HIS A 386 -47.48 22.00 11.94
CA HIS A 386 -48.68 21.80 12.74
C HIS A 386 -49.65 22.94 12.41
N HIS A 387 -50.68 22.58 11.64
CA HIS A 387 -51.96 23.24 11.67
C HIS A 387 -52.84 22.63 12.77
#